data_77cd8f49ce7f1152cabd738725c80b67
#
_entry.id   77cd8f49ce7f1152cabd738725c80b67
#
_cell.length_a   1.000
_cell.length_b   1.000
_cell.length_c   1.000
_cell.angle_alpha   90.00
_cell.angle_beta   90.00
_cell.angle_gamma   90.00
#
_symmetry.space_group_name_H-M   'P 1'
#
loop_
_entity.id
_entity.type
_entity.pdbx_description
1 polymer ?
#
loop_
_entity_poly.entity_id
_entity_poly.type
_entity_poly.pdbx_seq_one_letter_code
_entity_poly.pdbx_strand_id
1 'polypeptide(L)'
;MRLPRFNVLVLIACITSVFCLLYFIVFANTKIVYVDSNKLMNGYKGMIEARKEYERKHSTWQANVDSLARDVQDAIKKYSKDLALGTEKEKQLSKELIQRRQKELYDYQNAIKQNAQQEEDRLNQGVYNTVNAFLLRYGKRHGYKMILIASNGNIGYADPSMEITDQIVEDLNKEYAVPAK
;
A
#
# COMPACT_ATOMS: atom_id res chain seq x y z
N MET A 1 21.32 30.43 63.33
CA MET A 1 22.27 29.36 62.97
C MET A 1 22.74 29.60 61.56
N ARG A 2 23.97 30.12 61.33
CA ARG A 2 24.49 30.37 60.00
C ARG A 2 25.17 29.08 59.52
N LEU A 3 24.54 28.41 58.54
CA LEU A 3 25.16 27.25 57.89
C LEU A 3 26.54 27.67 57.33
N PRO A 4 27.61 26.90 57.58
CA PRO A 4 28.92 27.24 57.05
C PRO A 4 28.85 27.26 55.52
N ARG A 5 29.43 28.29 54.90
CA ARG A 5 29.43 28.54 53.44
C ARG A 5 29.80 27.29 52.61
N PHE A 6 30.63 26.41 53.16
CA PHE A 6 31.02 25.13 52.56
C PHE A 6 29.81 24.18 52.37
N ASN A 7 28.96 24.04 53.39
CA ASN A 7 27.77 23.16 53.30
C ASN A 7 26.73 23.68 52.29
N VAL A 8 26.62 25.00 52.12
CA VAL A 8 25.73 25.61 51.09
C VAL A 8 26.24 25.32 49.69
N LEU A 9 27.56 25.40 49.45
CA LEU A 9 28.18 25.08 48.16
C LEU A 9 27.98 23.60 47.78
N VAL A 10 28.15 22.69 48.75
CA VAL A 10 27.91 21.25 48.52
C VAL A 10 26.45 20.98 48.19
N LEU A 11 25.52 21.64 48.89
CA LEU A 11 24.08 21.49 48.64
C LEU A 11 23.70 21.96 47.21
N ILE A 12 24.25 23.09 46.77
CA ILE A 12 24.02 23.59 45.40
C ILE A 12 24.61 22.62 44.37
N ALA A 13 25.78 22.07 44.59
CA ALA A 13 26.41 21.09 43.69
C ALA A 13 25.61 19.80 43.61
N CYS A 14 25.03 19.32 44.71
CA CYS A 14 24.13 18.16 44.70
C CYS A 14 22.85 18.44 43.93
N ILE A 15 22.22 19.60 44.12
CA ILE A 15 21.01 19.98 43.41
C ILE A 15 21.27 20.10 41.91
N THR A 16 22.37 20.74 41.48
CA THR A 16 22.70 20.84 40.05
C THR A 16 23.03 19.48 39.43
N SER A 17 23.69 18.59 40.17
CA SER A 17 23.95 17.21 39.70
C SER A 17 22.66 16.42 39.50
N VAL A 18 21.72 16.52 40.43
CA VAL A 18 20.40 15.86 40.30
C VAL A 18 19.60 16.43 39.11
N PHE A 19 19.65 17.77 38.93
CA PHE A 19 19.02 18.40 37.76
C PHE A 19 19.66 17.98 36.43
N CYS A 20 20.99 17.89 36.37
CA CYS A 20 21.70 17.37 35.20
C CYS A 20 21.35 15.90 34.91
N LEU A 21 21.26 15.04 35.92
CA LEU A 21 20.88 13.65 35.78
C LEU A 21 19.42 13.50 35.27
N LEU A 22 18.50 14.27 35.87
CA LEU A 22 17.10 14.30 35.40
C LEU A 22 16.99 14.81 33.96
N TYR A 23 17.73 15.88 33.62
CA TYR A 23 17.78 16.39 32.25
C TYR A 23 18.30 15.32 31.28
N PHE A 24 19.38 14.61 31.64
CA PHE A 24 19.95 13.55 30.81
C PHE A 24 18.97 12.37 30.62
N ILE A 25 18.27 11.94 31.68
CA ILE A 25 17.28 10.85 31.62
C ILE A 25 16.10 11.26 30.73
N VAL A 26 15.64 12.50 30.82
CA VAL A 26 14.47 12.97 30.04
C VAL A 26 14.84 13.25 28.57
N PHE A 27 16.01 13.80 28.28
CA PHE A 27 16.39 14.20 26.93
C PHE A 27 17.26 13.18 26.18
N ALA A 28 17.94 12.25 26.86
CA ALA A 28 18.74 11.21 26.20
C ALA A 28 17.94 10.05 25.64
N ASN A 29 16.65 9.92 26.00
CA ASN A 29 15.77 8.89 25.46
C ASN A 29 15.32 9.26 24.03
N THR A 30 16.25 9.13 23.07
CA THR A 30 15.91 9.22 21.65
C THR A 30 15.08 7.98 21.28
N LYS A 31 13.74 8.13 21.30
CA LYS A 31 12.84 7.05 20.94
C LYS A 31 12.88 6.83 19.42
N ILE A 32 13.71 5.90 18.99
CA ILE A 32 13.72 5.37 17.62
C ILE A 32 12.98 4.04 17.66
N VAL A 33 12.08 3.84 16.71
CA VAL A 33 11.28 2.62 16.58
C VAL A 33 11.23 2.20 15.12
N TYR A 34 10.78 0.97 14.85
CA TYR A 34 10.58 0.53 13.48
C TYR A 34 9.24 -0.17 13.29
N VAL A 35 8.83 -0.21 12.04
CA VAL A 35 7.62 -0.86 11.56
C VAL A 35 7.99 -1.80 10.42
N ASP A 36 7.58 -3.06 10.49
CA ASP A 36 7.69 -4.01 9.38
C ASP A 36 6.67 -3.67 8.30
N SER A 37 7.16 -3.31 7.12
CA SER A 37 6.33 -2.90 5.99
C SER A 37 5.37 -4.01 5.54
N ASN A 38 5.84 -5.26 5.47
CA ASN A 38 5.01 -6.37 5.01
C ASN A 38 3.91 -6.68 6.02
N LYS A 39 4.26 -6.74 7.31
CA LYS A 39 3.30 -6.97 8.40
C LYS A 39 2.26 -5.85 8.46
N LEU A 40 2.70 -4.59 8.34
CA LEU A 40 1.83 -3.42 8.29
C LEU A 40 0.85 -3.48 7.12
N MET A 41 1.35 -3.68 5.88
CA MET A 41 0.51 -3.70 4.70
C MET A 41 -0.45 -4.89 4.65
N ASN A 42 -0.05 -6.04 5.20
CA ASN A 42 -0.92 -7.21 5.27
C ASN A 42 -1.97 -7.11 6.39
N GLY A 43 -1.68 -6.37 7.47
CA GLY A 43 -2.60 -6.15 8.59
C GLY A 43 -3.54 -4.95 8.40
N TYR A 44 -3.22 -4.02 7.50
CA TYR A 44 -4.02 -2.81 7.31
C TYR A 44 -5.27 -3.08 6.46
N LYS A 45 -6.46 -2.83 7.02
CA LYS A 45 -7.76 -3.03 6.34
C LYS A 45 -7.89 -2.24 5.04
N GLY A 46 -7.35 -1.02 5.00
CA GLY A 46 -7.36 -0.21 3.78
C GLY A 46 -6.59 -0.85 2.62
N MET A 47 -5.45 -1.53 2.88
CA MET A 47 -4.72 -2.30 1.87
C MET A 47 -5.51 -3.55 1.44
N ILE A 48 -6.13 -4.25 2.40
CA ILE A 48 -6.95 -5.43 2.10
C ILE A 48 -8.12 -5.06 1.19
N GLU A 49 -8.82 -3.97 1.47
CA GLU A 49 -9.93 -3.51 0.63
C GLU A 49 -9.46 -2.98 -0.74
N ALA A 50 -8.32 -2.29 -0.80
CA ALA A 50 -7.72 -1.87 -2.07
C ALA A 50 -7.38 -3.06 -2.97
N ARG A 51 -6.78 -4.12 -2.41
CA ARG A 51 -6.52 -5.39 -3.14
C ARG A 51 -7.82 -6.03 -3.65
N LYS A 52 -8.85 -6.10 -2.81
CA LYS A 52 -10.16 -6.65 -3.23
C LYS A 52 -10.80 -5.81 -4.34
N GLU A 53 -10.67 -4.50 -4.29
CA GLU A 53 -11.16 -3.60 -5.35
C GLU A 53 -10.42 -3.88 -6.67
N TYR A 54 -9.09 -4.00 -6.62
CA TYR A 54 -8.30 -4.35 -7.78
C TYR A 54 -8.69 -5.73 -8.36
N GLU A 55 -8.81 -6.76 -7.53
CA GLU A 55 -9.20 -8.10 -7.94
C GLU A 55 -10.57 -8.13 -8.62
N ARG A 56 -11.55 -7.38 -8.12
CA ARG A 56 -12.87 -7.25 -8.76
C ARG A 56 -12.79 -6.63 -10.15
N LYS A 57 -12.00 -5.55 -10.31
CA LYS A 57 -11.77 -4.92 -11.61
C LYS A 57 -11.06 -5.87 -12.57
N HIS A 58 -10.01 -6.52 -12.08
CA HIS A 58 -9.25 -7.50 -12.86
C HIS A 58 -10.13 -8.66 -13.35
N SER A 59 -10.98 -9.19 -12.47
CA SER A 59 -11.95 -10.25 -12.84
C SER A 59 -12.92 -9.78 -13.92
N THR A 60 -13.43 -8.54 -13.84
CA THR A 60 -14.29 -7.95 -14.86
C THR A 60 -13.58 -7.82 -16.21
N TRP A 61 -12.34 -7.34 -16.22
CA TRP A 61 -11.54 -7.23 -17.43
C TRP A 61 -11.28 -8.58 -18.08
N GLN A 62 -10.95 -9.59 -17.25
CA GLN A 62 -10.73 -10.96 -17.75
C GLN A 62 -12.00 -11.53 -18.37
N ALA A 63 -13.15 -11.36 -17.73
CA ALA A 63 -14.44 -11.81 -18.28
C ALA A 63 -14.75 -11.17 -19.65
N ASN A 64 -14.39 -9.90 -19.83
CA ASN A 64 -14.56 -9.21 -21.11
C ASN A 64 -13.60 -9.74 -22.18
N VAL A 65 -12.34 -10.02 -21.84
CA VAL A 65 -11.38 -10.67 -22.74
C VAL A 65 -11.91 -12.03 -23.20
N ASP A 66 -12.41 -12.83 -22.27
CA ASP A 66 -12.96 -14.15 -22.56
C ASP A 66 -14.21 -14.07 -23.47
N SER A 67 -15.04 -13.02 -23.29
CA SER A 67 -16.17 -12.74 -24.17
C SER A 67 -15.73 -12.40 -25.59
N LEU A 68 -14.78 -11.46 -25.73
CA LEU A 68 -14.24 -11.07 -27.03
C LEU A 68 -13.53 -12.24 -27.75
N ALA A 69 -12.83 -13.08 -26.97
CA ALA A 69 -12.21 -14.29 -27.52
C ALA A 69 -13.25 -15.27 -28.07
N ARG A 70 -14.39 -15.45 -27.38
CA ARG A 70 -15.52 -16.26 -27.90
C ARG A 70 -16.11 -15.66 -29.19
N ASP A 71 -16.25 -14.33 -29.25
CA ASP A 71 -16.76 -13.66 -30.47
C ASP A 71 -15.86 -13.92 -31.68
N VAL A 72 -14.52 -13.92 -31.47
CA VAL A 72 -13.56 -14.32 -32.53
C VAL A 72 -13.77 -15.76 -32.95
N GLN A 73 -13.92 -16.70 -32.03
CA GLN A 73 -14.14 -18.11 -32.31
C GLN A 73 -15.46 -18.34 -33.09
N ASP A 74 -16.53 -17.64 -32.71
CA ASP A 74 -17.81 -17.76 -33.37
C ASP A 74 -17.78 -17.14 -34.77
N ALA A 75 -17.06 -16.05 -34.98
CA ALA A 75 -16.81 -15.50 -36.31
C ALA A 75 -16.04 -16.49 -37.22
N ILE A 76 -15.05 -17.20 -36.68
CA ILE A 76 -14.29 -18.23 -37.40
C ILE A 76 -15.18 -19.41 -37.76
N LYS A 77 -16.05 -19.89 -36.84
CA LYS A 77 -16.98 -20.97 -37.10
C LYS A 77 -17.98 -20.57 -38.19
N LYS A 78 -18.49 -19.33 -38.16
CA LYS A 78 -19.36 -18.79 -39.22
C LYS A 78 -18.66 -18.79 -40.57
N TYR A 79 -17.42 -18.26 -40.64
CA TYR A 79 -16.63 -18.26 -41.88
C TYR A 79 -16.41 -19.66 -42.44
N SER A 80 -16.16 -20.66 -41.59
CA SER A 80 -16.02 -22.06 -42.04
C SER A 80 -17.28 -22.62 -42.72
N LYS A 81 -18.48 -22.22 -42.23
CA LYS A 81 -19.76 -22.56 -42.86
C LYS A 81 -19.94 -21.82 -44.18
N ASP A 82 -19.64 -20.52 -44.22
CA ASP A 82 -19.78 -19.70 -45.41
C ASP A 82 -18.82 -20.13 -46.54
N LEU A 83 -17.62 -20.63 -46.18
CA LEU A 83 -16.68 -21.23 -47.15
C LEU A 83 -17.27 -22.42 -47.90
N ALA A 84 -18.08 -23.25 -47.23
CA ALA A 84 -18.64 -24.46 -47.79
C ALA A 84 -19.92 -24.19 -48.63
N LEU A 85 -20.74 -23.23 -48.20
CA LEU A 85 -22.10 -23.06 -48.72
C LEU A 85 -22.43 -21.62 -49.15
N GLY A 86 -21.57 -20.64 -48.82
CA GLY A 86 -21.84 -19.22 -49.01
C GLY A 86 -21.46 -18.69 -50.39
N THR A 87 -22.05 -17.57 -50.74
CA THR A 87 -21.66 -16.73 -51.88
C THR A 87 -20.31 -16.05 -51.63
N GLU A 88 -19.63 -15.60 -52.69
CA GLU A 88 -18.35 -14.88 -52.54
C GLU A 88 -18.46 -13.62 -51.68
N LYS A 89 -19.61 -12.94 -51.75
CA LYS A 89 -19.89 -11.77 -50.88
C LYS A 89 -19.99 -12.17 -49.41
N GLU A 90 -20.64 -13.27 -49.07
CA GLU A 90 -20.74 -13.78 -47.70
C GLU A 90 -19.40 -14.20 -47.14
N LYS A 91 -18.57 -14.88 -47.95
CA LYS A 91 -17.20 -15.25 -47.60
C LYS A 91 -16.36 -14.01 -47.26
N GLN A 92 -16.43 -12.98 -48.11
CA GLN A 92 -15.71 -11.74 -47.90
C GLN A 92 -16.14 -11.02 -46.60
N LEU A 93 -17.48 -10.90 -46.37
CA LEU A 93 -18.03 -10.28 -45.16
C LEU A 93 -17.65 -11.03 -43.88
N SER A 94 -17.64 -12.35 -43.91
CA SER A 94 -17.25 -13.18 -42.78
C SER A 94 -15.74 -13.06 -42.48
N LYS A 95 -14.91 -12.94 -43.52
CA LYS A 95 -13.48 -12.67 -43.35
C LYS A 95 -13.22 -11.29 -42.70
N GLU A 96 -13.93 -10.27 -43.15
CA GLU A 96 -13.85 -8.92 -42.56
C GLU A 96 -14.32 -8.90 -41.09
N LEU A 97 -15.35 -9.68 -40.78
CA LEU A 97 -15.84 -9.83 -39.39
C LEU A 97 -14.78 -10.43 -38.50
N ILE A 98 -14.08 -11.49 -38.92
CA ILE A 98 -12.97 -12.09 -38.15
C ILE A 98 -11.91 -11.04 -37.88
N GLN A 99 -11.45 -10.32 -38.92
CA GLN A 99 -10.42 -9.29 -38.76
C GLN A 99 -10.82 -8.20 -37.77
N ARG A 100 -12.10 -7.77 -37.81
CA ARG A 100 -12.63 -6.77 -36.87
C ARG A 100 -12.64 -7.31 -35.44
N ARG A 101 -13.14 -8.54 -35.22
CA ARG A 101 -13.18 -9.14 -33.88
C ARG A 101 -11.79 -9.40 -33.32
N GLN A 102 -10.83 -9.83 -34.14
CA GLN A 102 -9.45 -9.98 -33.71
C GLN A 102 -8.83 -8.64 -33.32
N LYS A 103 -9.12 -7.57 -34.06
CA LYS A 103 -8.65 -6.23 -33.75
C LYS A 103 -9.28 -5.73 -32.43
N GLU A 104 -10.58 -5.91 -32.23
CA GLU A 104 -11.27 -5.54 -30.98
C GLU A 104 -10.63 -6.24 -29.77
N LEU A 105 -10.39 -7.55 -29.85
CA LEU A 105 -9.73 -8.32 -28.81
C LEU A 105 -8.32 -7.78 -28.53
N TYR A 106 -7.53 -7.56 -29.55
CA TYR A 106 -6.17 -7.05 -29.43
C TYR A 106 -6.11 -5.65 -28.79
N ASP A 107 -6.96 -4.74 -29.29
CA ASP A 107 -7.04 -3.36 -28.78
C ASP A 107 -7.47 -3.35 -27.31
N TYR A 108 -8.46 -4.18 -26.95
CA TYR A 108 -8.93 -4.31 -25.58
C TYR A 108 -7.85 -4.88 -24.65
N GLN A 109 -7.14 -5.93 -25.06
CA GLN A 109 -6.04 -6.50 -24.28
C GLN A 109 -4.91 -5.48 -24.01
N ASN A 110 -4.56 -4.67 -25.01
CA ASN A 110 -3.57 -3.61 -24.85
C ASN A 110 -4.06 -2.50 -23.91
N ALA A 111 -5.31 -2.08 -24.02
CA ALA A 111 -5.91 -1.09 -23.14
C ALA A 111 -5.94 -1.59 -21.67
N ILE A 112 -6.31 -2.85 -21.45
CA ILE A 112 -6.32 -3.43 -20.09
C ILE A 112 -4.92 -3.47 -19.50
N LYS A 113 -3.90 -3.86 -20.27
CA LYS A 113 -2.52 -3.92 -19.75
C LYS A 113 -2.08 -2.58 -19.17
N GLN A 114 -2.42 -1.48 -19.84
CA GLN A 114 -2.12 -0.13 -19.35
C GLN A 114 -2.99 0.28 -18.17
N ASN A 115 -4.30 0.04 -18.28
CA ASN A 115 -5.27 0.40 -17.23
C ASN A 115 -5.04 -0.38 -15.93
N ALA A 116 -4.67 -1.67 -16.01
CA ALA A 116 -4.40 -2.51 -14.84
C ALA A 116 -3.19 -1.96 -14.05
N GLN A 117 -2.11 -1.61 -14.73
CA GLN A 117 -0.95 -1.03 -14.07
C GLN A 117 -1.28 0.31 -13.41
N GLN A 118 -1.95 1.21 -14.14
CA GLN A 118 -2.35 2.51 -13.60
C GLN A 118 -3.29 2.39 -12.39
N GLU A 119 -4.22 1.44 -12.42
CA GLU A 119 -5.17 1.23 -11.32
C GLU A 119 -4.48 0.64 -10.09
N GLU A 120 -3.57 -0.32 -10.28
CA GLU A 120 -2.75 -0.87 -9.19
C GLU A 120 -1.91 0.22 -8.53
N ASP A 121 -1.22 1.03 -9.34
CA ASP A 121 -0.40 2.14 -8.86
C ASP A 121 -1.26 3.17 -8.09
N ARG A 122 -2.45 3.50 -8.60
CA ARG A 122 -3.39 4.43 -7.96
C ARG A 122 -3.84 3.94 -6.58
N LEU A 123 -4.24 2.67 -6.50
CA LEU A 123 -4.69 2.06 -5.24
C LEU A 123 -3.56 1.97 -4.22
N ASN A 124 -2.39 1.50 -4.65
CA ASN A 124 -1.22 1.42 -3.80
C ASN A 124 -0.79 2.80 -3.29
N GLN A 125 -0.72 3.80 -4.17
CA GLN A 125 -0.34 5.16 -3.79
C GLN A 125 -1.33 5.76 -2.79
N GLY A 126 -2.63 5.53 -2.95
CA GLY A 126 -3.66 5.96 -2.00
C GLY A 126 -3.43 5.37 -0.60
N VAL A 127 -3.13 4.08 -0.53
CA VAL A 127 -2.82 3.39 0.73
C VAL A 127 -1.53 3.92 1.35
N TYR A 128 -0.44 4.03 0.57
CA TYR A 128 0.84 4.57 1.06
C TYR A 128 0.70 5.99 1.61
N ASN A 129 -0.03 6.85 0.93
CA ASN A 129 -0.27 8.22 1.40
C ASN A 129 -1.01 8.23 2.74
N THR A 130 -2.02 7.38 2.90
CA THR A 130 -2.78 7.25 4.16
C THR A 130 -1.89 6.77 5.29
N VAL A 131 -1.11 5.71 5.07
CA VAL A 131 -0.17 5.15 6.05
C VAL A 131 0.88 6.19 6.46
N ASN A 132 1.50 6.86 5.49
CA ASN A 132 2.52 7.88 5.76
C ASN A 132 1.95 9.06 6.57
N ALA A 133 0.76 9.54 6.20
CA ALA A 133 0.09 10.59 6.96
C ALA A 133 -0.24 10.16 8.40
N PHE A 134 -0.66 8.91 8.59
CA PHE A 134 -0.88 8.34 9.92
C PHE A 134 0.42 8.26 10.73
N LEU A 135 1.49 7.70 10.16
CA LEU A 135 2.79 7.55 10.84
C LEU A 135 3.36 8.90 11.29
N LEU A 136 3.22 9.95 10.47
CA LEU A 136 3.62 11.31 10.84
C LEU A 136 2.85 11.83 12.07
N ARG A 137 1.53 11.65 12.11
CA ARG A 137 0.71 12.06 13.26
C ARG A 137 1.02 11.22 14.49
N TYR A 138 1.16 9.92 14.30
CA TYR A 138 1.47 8.95 15.35
C TYR A 138 2.82 9.23 16.00
N GLY A 139 3.86 9.43 15.20
CA GLY A 139 5.20 9.77 15.69
C GLY A 139 5.23 11.03 16.54
N LYS A 140 4.56 12.10 16.08
CA LYS A 140 4.43 13.35 16.85
C LYS A 140 3.68 13.14 18.18
N ARG A 141 2.57 12.41 18.16
CA ARG A 141 1.73 12.15 19.36
C ARG A 141 2.48 11.36 20.43
N HIS A 142 3.26 10.37 20.02
CA HIS A 142 3.99 9.47 20.94
C HIS A 142 5.41 9.93 21.25
N GLY A 143 5.86 11.06 20.68
CA GLY A 143 7.19 11.63 20.93
C GLY A 143 8.32 10.80 20.32
N TYR A 144 8.06 10.02 19.28
CA TYR A 144 9.11 9.32 18.54
C TYR A 144 9.94 10.32 17.74
N LYS A 145 11.25 10.19 17.79
CA LYS A 145 12.18 10.99 16.99
C LYS A 145 12.32 10.45 15.58
N MET A 146 12.15 9.13 15.43
CA MET A 146 12.23 8.45 14.14
C MET A 146 11.40 7.17 14.17
N ILE A 147 10.63 6.93 13.10
CA ILE A 147 9.99 5.67 12.80
C ILE A 147 10.62 5.15 11.49
N LEU A 148 11.37 4.06 11.58
CA LEU A 148 12.00 3.41 10.43
C LEU A 148 11.01 2.43 9.80
N ILE A 149 11.04 2.31 8.47
CA ILE A 149 10.28 1.30 7.75
C ILE A 149 11.22 0.15 7.40
N ALA A 150 11.03 -0.99 8.04
CA ALA A 150 11.75 -2.22 7.73
C ALA A 150 11.12 -2.89 6.50
N SER A 151 11.93 -3.09 5.46
CA SER A 151 11.52 -3.76 4.23
C SER A 151 12.71 -4.44 3.58
N ASN A 152 12.51 -5.65 3.07
CA ASN A 152 13.48 -6.38 2.23
C ASN A 152 14.92 -6.38 2.77
N GLY A 153 15.10 -6.45 4.12
CA GLY A 153 16.42 -6.53 4.74
C GLY A 153 17.21 -5.21 4.81
N ASN A 154 16.55 -4.05 4.64
CA ASN A 154 17.19 -2.75 4.80
C ASN A 154 17.61 -2.43 6.24
N ILE A 155 17.08 -3.17 7.24
CA ILE A 155 17.50 -3.15 8.64
C ILE A 155 18.14 -4.51 8.95
N GLY A 156 19.45 -4.53 9.18
CA GLY A 156 20.18 -5.78 9.48
C GLY A 156 19.94 -6.32 10.88
N TYR A 157 19.71 -5.44 11.85
CA TYR A 157 19.36 -5.77 13.22
C TYR A 157 18.63 -4.60 13.88
N ALA A 158 17.59 -4.93 14.64
CA ALA A 158 16.95 -4.03 15.59
C ALA A 158 16.49 -4.84 16.79
N ASP A 159 16.51 -4.25 17.98
CA ASP A 159 15.96 -4.90 19.16
C ASP A 159 14.44 -5.08 18.99
N PRO A 160 13.87 -6.28 19.29
CA PRO A 160 12.42 -6.52 19.17
C PRO A 160 11.53 -5.54 19.95
N SER A 161 12.04 -4.96 21.04
CA SER A 161 11.31 -3.95 21.81
C SER A 161 11.09 -2.63 21.06
N MET A 162 11.83 -2.41 19.97
CA MET A 162 11.69 -1.24 19.10
C MET A 162 10.60 -1.45 18.01
N GLU A 163 10.10 -2.66 17.85
CA GLU A 163 9.03 -2.94 16.87
C GLU A 163 7.67 -2.45 17.41
N ILE A 164 7.01 -1.60 16.63
CA ILE A 164 5.69 -1.06 16.97
C ILE A 164 4.63 -1.39 15.92
N THR A 165 4.89 -2.36 15.05
CA THR A 165 4.00 -2.67 13.90
C THR A 165 2.59 -3.01 14.33
N ASP A 166 2.42 -3.85 15.36
CA ASP A 166 1.11 -4.29 15.81
C ASP A 166 0.27 -3.14 16.37
N GLN A 167 0.89 -2.24 17.14
CA GLN A 167 0.22 -1.04 17.66
C GLN A 167 -0.20 -0.10 16.52
N ILE A 168 0.69 0.08 15.53
CA ILE A 168 0.39 0.89 14.35
C ILE A 168 -0.78 0.30 13.56
N VAL A 169 -0.78 -1.01 13.31
CA VAL A 169 -1.86 -1.70 12.57
C VAL A 169 -3.19 -1.57 13.32
N GLU A 170 -3.18 -1.78 14.63
CA GLU A 170 -4.39 -1.68 15.45
C GLU A 170 -4.98 -0.27 15.39
N ASP A 171 -4.17 0.76 15.64
CA ASP A 171 -4.64 2.14 15.69
C ASP A 171 -5.01 2.69 14.30
N LEU A 172 -4.26 2.32 13.25
CA LEU A 172 -4.59 2.63 11.87
C LEU A 172 -5.93 2.00 11.45
N ASN A 173 -6.19 0.76 11.86
CA ASN A 173 -7.46 0.08 11.60
C ASN A 173 -8.63 0.67 12.40
N LYS A 174 -8.40 1.21 13.60
CA LYS A 174 -9.42 1.97 14.33
C LYS A 174 -9.80 3.25 13.58
N GLU A 175 -8.79 4.00 13.08
CA GLU A 175 -9.03 5.22 12.29
C GLU A 175 -9.78 4.90 10.98
N TYR A 176 -9.44 3.80 10.31
CA TYR A 176 -10.11 3.35 9.09
C TYR A 176 -11.59 3.02 9.30
N ALA A 177 -11.96 2.49 10.48
CA ALA A 177 -13.33 2.12 10.80
C ALA A 177 -14.25 3.33 11.09
N VAL A 178 -13.69 4.52 11.32
CA VAL A 178 -14.46 5.75 11.57
C VAL A 178 -14.67 6.47 10.23
N PRO A 179 -15.92 6.60 9.73
CA PRO A 179 -16.18 7.37 8.51
C PRO A 179 -15.65 8.79 8.67
N ALA A 180 -14.94 9.28 7.67
CA ALA A 180 -14.56 10.70 7.62
C ALA A 180 -15.84 11.54 7.68
N LYS A 181 -15.94 12.42 8.71
CA LYS A 181 -17.02 13.40 8.84
C LYS A 181 -16.83 14.52 7.83
#